data_8cc4678cb0ea2b6e7375d6adb2374b74
#
_entry.id   8cc4678cb0ea2b6e7375d6adb2374b74
#
_cell.length_a   1.000
_cell.length_b   1.000
_cell.length_c   1.000
_cell.angle_alpha   90.00
_cell.angle_beta   90.00
_cell.angle_gamma   90.00
#
_symmetry.space_group_name_H-M   'P 1'
#
loop_
_entity.id
_entity.type
_entity.pdbx_description
1 polymer ?
#
loop_
_entity_poly.entity_id
_entity_poly.type
_entity_poly.pdbx_seq_one_letter_code
_entity_poly.pdbx_strand_id
1 'polypeptide(L)'
;MSQYLYFFARHEKEFAPIADYSRSTKVYGEVNAPYEKIRKIDETELRVVAERLRAGKNFAKSQIEATNRKLELISSANNSLEEKLDAINSELEIIEEYEDDIQTLDKYAIELDFIADMACDNDIFVGFEIGEPTEKDIVDY
;
A
#
# COMPACT_ATOMS: atom_id res chain seq x y z
N MET A 1 7.94 -13.29 13.06
CA MET A 1 6.83 -12.50 13.65
C MET A 1 6.24 -11.55 12.63
N SER A 2 4.94 -11.52 12.57
CA SER A 2 4.26 -10.51 11.75
C SER A 2 4.35 -9.16 12.47
N GLN A 3 4.73 -8.12 11.74
CA GLN A 3 4.78 -6.77 12.23
C GLN A 3 3.65 -5.98 11.60
N TYR A 4 3.09 -5.03 12.36
CA TYR A 4 1.98 -4.21 11.91
C TYR A 4 2.23 -2.74 12.17
N LEU A 5 1.77 -1.92 11.24
CA LEU A 5 1.64 -0.48 11.40
C LEU A 5 0.20 -0.19 11.79
N TYR A 6 0.00 0.55 12.87
CA TYR A 6 -1.33 0.87 13.39
C TYR A 6 -1.63 2.35 13.26
N PHE A 7 -2.86 2.66 12.86
CA PHE A 7 -3.40 4.03 12.89
C PHE A 7 -4.47 4.13 13.97
N PHE A 8 -4.46 5.22 14.72
CA PHE A 8 -5.39 5.48 15.82
C PHE A 8 -6.02 6.84 15.67
N ALA A 9 -7.31 6.94 16.02
CA ALA A 9 -7.98 8.22 16.22
C ALA A 9 -8.06 8.49 17.72
N ARG A 10 -7.69 9.69 18.13
CA ARG A 10 -7.77 10.08 19.52
C ARG A 10 -9.17 10.58 19.83
N HIS A 11 -9.75 10.06 20.92
CA HIS A 11 -11.00 10.53 21.48
C HIS A 11 -10.80 10.76 22.96
N GLU A 12 -10.71 12.03 23.39
CA GLU A 12 -10.33 12.43 24.75
C GLU A 12 -8.94 11.88 25.11
N LYS A 13 -8.86 10.91 26.03
CA LYS A 13 -7.59 10.28 26.44
C LYS A 13 -7.39 8.90 25.83
N GLU A 14 -8.34 8.46 25.03
CA GLU A 14 -8.30 7.13 24.44
C GLU A 14 -7.88 7.17 22.98
N PHE A 15 -7.22 6.11 22.55
CA PHE A 15 -6.77 5.93 21.18
C PHE A 15 -7.51 4.73 20.60
N ALA A 16 -8.44 5.00 19.68
CA ALA A 16 -9.22 3.96 19.03
C ALA A 16 -8.48 3.49 17.76
N PRO A 17 -8.22 2.18 17.61
CA PRO A 17 -7.61 1.68 16.38
C PRO A 17 -8.58 1.85 15.21
N ILE A 18 -8.11 2.42 14.10
CA ILE A 18 -8.92 2.67 12.90
C ILE A 18 -8.44 1.88 11.69
N ALA A 19 -7.16 1.50 11.66
CA ALA A 19 -6.61 0.68 10.58
C ALA A 19 -5.31 0.04 11.03
N ASP A 20 -4.97 -1.08 10.42
CA ASP A 20 -3.66 -1.70 10.56
C ASP A 20 -3.18 -2.23 9.21
N TYR A 21 -1.86 -2.27 9.03
CA TYR A 21 -1.24 -2.72 7.79
C TYR A 21 -0.05 -3.62 8.14
N SER A 22 -0.07 -4.83 7.61
CA SER A 22 1.00 -5.78 7.85
C SER A 22 2.29 -5.37 7.12
N ARG A 23 3.40 -5.94 7.53
CA ARG A 23 4.71 -5.70 6.97
C ARG A 23 4.78 -5.95 5.45
N SER A 24 3.93 -6.82 4.92
CA SER A 24 3.87 -7.15 3.50
C SER A 24 3.21 -6.08 2.65
N THR A 25 2.55 -5.09 3.25
CA THR A 25 1.87 -4.02 2.51
C THR A 25 2.82 -2.88 2.18
N LYS A 26 2.51 -2.16 1.11
CA LYS A 26 3.27 -0.96 0.75
C LYS A 26 3.07 0.18 1.74
N VAL A 27 1.91 0.27 2.37
CA VAL A 27 1.63 1.28 3.39
C VAL A 27 2.65 1.21 4.53
N TYR A 28 2.98 0.00 4.97
CA TYR A 28 3.97 -0.23 6.03
C TYR A 28 5.33 0.41 5.70
N GLY A 29 5.77 0.29 4.45
CA GLY A 29 7.05 0.82 4.01
C GLY A 29 7.05 2.32 3.68
N GLU A 30 5.88 2.92 3.47
CA GLU A 30 5.75 4.32 3.06
C GLU A 30 5.55 5.29 4.22
N VAL A 31 5.23 4.79 5.41
CA VAL A 31 4.98 5.62 6.59
C VAL A 31 6.14 5.53 7.57
N ASN A 32 6.69 6.68 7.95
CA ASN A 32 7.71 6.74 8.98
C ASN A 32 7.01 6.85 10.35
N ALA A 33 7.16 5.82 11.17
CA ALA A 33 6.49 5.75 12.46
C ALA A 33 7.43 5.21 13.54
N PRO A 34 7.22 5.60 14.82
CA PRO A 34 8.02 5.07 15.92
C PRO A 34 7.65 3.62 16.24
N TYR A 35 8.59 2.91 16.85
CA TYR A 35 8.42 1.54 17.31
C TYR A 35 7.92 1.53 18.74
N GLU A 36 6.86 0.80 19.01
CA GLU A 36 6.23 0.71 20.35
C GLU A 36 5.81 2.05 20.96
N LYS A 37 5.71 3.07 20.11
CA LYS A 37 5.28 4.43 20.43
C LYS A 37 4.37 4.91 19.31
N ILE A 38 3.76 6.07 19.50
CA ILE A 38 2.92 6.69 18.48
C ILE A 38 3.37 8.13 18.25
N ARG A 39 3.15 8.62 17.02
CA ARG A 39 3.31 10.02 16.68
C ARG A 39 2.07 10.52 15.94
N LYS A 40 1.84 11.82 16.03
CA LYS A 40 0.75 12.44 15.27
C LYS A 40 1.11 12.45 13.77
N ILE A 41 0.14 12.14 12.95
CA ILE A 41 0.26 12.22 11.49
C ILE A 41 -0.86 13.12 10.96
N ASP A 42 -0.52 14.04 10.05
CA ASP A 42 -1.47 15.01 9.55
C ASP A 42 -2.05 14.61 8.18
N GLU A 43 -3.06 15.36 7.75
CA GLU A 43 -3.71 15.15 6.47
C GLU A 43 -2.72 15.17 5.31
N THR A 44 -1.81 16.14 5.30
CA THR A 44 -0.85 16.32 4.21
C THR A 44 0.04 15.09 4.04
N GLU A 45 0.56 14.57 5.14
CA GLU A 45 1.41 13.37 5.09
C GLU A 45 0.64 12.14 4.63
N LEU A 46 -0.59 11.96 5.10
CA LEU A 46 -1.46 10.86 4.68
C LEU A 46 -1.75 10.91 3.17
N ARG A 47 -2.02 12.10 2.64
CA ARG A 47 -2.27 12.26 1.21
C ARG A 47 -1.03 12.03 0.37
N VAL A 48 0.15 12.40 0.87
CA VAL A 48 1.41 12.08 0.20
C VAL A 48 1.60 10.58 0.08
N VAL A 49 1.32 9.83 1.14
CA VAL A 49 1.41 8.36 1.09
C VAL A 49 0.40 7.80 0.08
N ALA A 50 -0.83 8.28 0.07
CA ALA A 50 -1.84 7.87 -0.90
C ALA A 50 -1.37 8.11 -2.34
N GLU A 51 -0.75 9.26 -2.61
CA GLU A 51 -0.21 9.58 -3.94
C GLU A 51 0.95 8.66 -4.34
N ARG A 52 1.80 8.27 -3.39
CA ARG A 52 2.87 7.30 -3.65
C ARG A 52 2.32 5.93 -4.01
N LEU A 53 1.23 5.52 -3.36
CA LEU A 53 0.54 4.28 -3.71
C LEU A 53 -0.04 4.35 -5.13
N ARG A 54 -0.61 5.49 -5.51
CA ARG A 54 -1.11 5.70 -6.87
C ARG A 54 0.00 5.71 -7.91
N ALA A 55 1.16 6.24 -7.58
CA ALA A 55 2.33 6.18 -8.45
C ALA A 55 2.75 4.73 -8.70
N GLY A 56 2.71 3.89 -7.67
CA GLY A 56 2.95 2.45 -7.78
C GLY A 56 1.92 1.76 -8.69
N LYS A 57 0.66 2.15 -8.58
CA LYS A 57 -0.41 1.67 -9.44
C LYS A 57 -0.14 2.03 -10.92
N ASN A 58 0.27 3.26 -11.18
CA ASN A 58 0.59 3.71 -12.55
C ASN A 58 1.78 2.95 -13.13
N PHE A 59 2.79 2.68 -12.30
CA PHE A 59 3.93 1.84 -12.70
C PHE A 59 3.46 0.43 -13.07
N ALA A 60 2.60 -0.19 -12.27
CA ALA A 60 2.06 -1.52 -12.56
C ALA A 60 1.29 -1.53 -13.89
N LYS A 61 0.49 -0.50 -14.17
CA LYS A 61 -0.20 -0.35 -15.46
C LYS A 61 0.77 -0.29 -16.63
N SER A 62 1.87 0.46 -16.49
CA SER A 62 2.92 0.53 -17.52
C SER A 62 3.54 -0.83 -17.80
N GLN A 63 3.76 -1.63 -16.75
CA GLN A 63 4.33 -2.97 -16.88
C GLN A 63 3.37 -3.92 -17.60
N ILE A 64 2.07 -3.80 -17.35
CA ILE A 64 1.05 -4.58 -18.07
C ILE A 64 1.07 -4.24 -19.57
N GLU A 65 1.14 -2.96 -19.92
CA GLU A 65 1.25 -2.54 -21.33
C GLU A 65 2.49 -3.09 -22.00
N ALA A 66 3.64 -3.02 -21.31
CA ALA A 66 4.90 -3.57 -21.83
C ALA A 66 4.80 -5.09 -22.02
N THR A 67 4.17 -5.79 -21.10
CA THR A 67 3.99 -7.24 -21.19
C THR A 67 3.04 -7.62 -22.32
N ASN A 68 1.97 -6.84 -22.54
CA ASN A 68 1.07 -7.04 -23.67
C ASN A 68 1.79 -6.90 -25.02
N ARG A 69 2.72 -5.95 -25.11
CA ARG A 69 3.56 -5.82 -26.32
C ARG A 69 4.47 -7.03 -26.53
N LYS A 70 5.00 -7.60 -25.45
CA LYS A 70 5.77 -8.86 -25.52
C LYS A 70 4.90 -10.02 -26.01
N LEU A 71 3.66 -10.10 -25.53
CA LEU A 71 2.71 -11.14 -25.98
C LEU A 71 2.45 -11.05 -27.47
N GLU A 72 2.31 -9.85 -28.04
CA GLU A 72 2.14 -9.65 -29.46
C GLU A 72 3.35 -10.17 -30.25
N LEU A 73 4.57 -9.88 -29.76
CA LEU A 73 5.81 -10.35 -30.39
C LEU A 73 5.93 -11.88 -30.30
N ILE A 74 5.57 -12.49 -29.20
CA ILE A 74 5.58 -13.95 -29.02
C ILE A 74 4.60 -14.60 -29.99
N SER A 75 3.40 -14.03 -30.10
CA SER A 75 2.36 -14.57 -30.99
C SER A 75 2.77 -14.55 -32.49
N SER A 76 3.56 -13.55 -32.87
CA SER A 76 4.02 -13.40 -34.24
C SER A 76 5.38 -14.07 -34.53
N ALA A 77 6.05 -14.61 -33.49
CA ALA A 77 7.33 -15.27 -33.65
C ALA A 77 7.19 -16.62 -34.37
N ASN A 78 8.24 -17.03 -35.07
CA ASN A 78 8.23 -18.27 -35.84
C ASN A 78 8.75 -19.45 -34.98
N ASN A 79 8.14 -19.68 -33.83
CA ASN A 79 8.48 -20.75 -32.91
C ASN A 79 7.40 -21.85 -32.91
N SER A 80 7.69 -22.99 -32.30
CA SER A 80 6.72 -24.06 -32.16
C SER A 80 5.54 -23.60 -31.30
N LEU A 81 4.39 -24.23 -31.47
CA LEU A 81 3.19 -23.94 -30.66
C LEU A 81 3.45 -24.14 -29.19
N GLU A 82 4.15 -25.20 -28.79
CA GLU A 82 4.47 -25.52 -27.41
C GLU A 82 5.32 -24.42 -26.76
N GLU A 83 6.36 -23.96 -27.47
CA GLU A 83 7.22 -22.88 -26.97
C GLU A 83 6.45 -21.57 -26.82
N LYS A 84 5.55 -21.26 -27.79
CA LYS A 84 4.69 -20.07 -27.70
C LYS A 84 3.75 -20.14 -26.51
N LEU A 85 3.12 -21.28 -26.26
CA LEU A 85 2.20 -21.44 -25.14
C LEU A 85 2.90 -21.28 -23.79
N ASP A 86 4.11 -21.85 -23.63
CA ASP A 86 4.88 -21.69 -22.41
C ASP A 86 5.25 -20.23 -22.17
N ALA A 87 5.71 -19.53 -23.21
CA ALA A 87 6.06 -18.11 -23.10
C ALA A 87 4.83 -17.24 -22.80
N ILE A 88 3.70 -17.50 -23.44
CA ILE A 88 2.45 -16.78 -23.22
C ILE A 88 1.98 -16.98 -21.77
N ASN A 89 2.00 -18.20 -21.27
CA ASN A 89 1.58 -18.50 -19.90
C ASN A 89 2.44 -17.75 -18.87
N SER A 90 3.77 -17.70 -19.08
CA SER A 90 4.67 -16.96 -18.20
C SER A 90 4.35 -15.46 -18.17
N GLU A 91 4.07 -14.87 -19.33
CA GLU A 91 3.73 -13.44 -19.41
C GLU A 91 2.33 -13.14 -18.82
N LEU A 92 1.38 -14.07 -18.97
CA LEU A 92 0.06 -13.92 -18.38
C LEU A 92 0.11 -13.96 -16.85
N GLU A 93 0.98 -14.77 -16.26
CA GLU A 93 1.20 -14.78 -14.82
C GLU A 93 1.72 -13.42 -14.30
N ILE A 94 2.63 -12.80 -15.05
CA ILE A 94 3.16 -11.47 -14.74
C ILE A 94 2.04 -10.43 -14.77
N ILE A 95 1.19 -10.46 -15.78
CA ILE A 95 0.05 -9.54 -15.87
C ILE A 95 -0.89 -9.72 -14.67
N GLU A 96 -1.19 -10.95 -14.32
CA GLU A 96 -2.07 -11.24 -13.17
C GLU A 96 -1.51 -10.67 -11.86
N GLU A 97 -0.21 -10.81 -11.62
CA GLU A 97 0.44 -10.23 -10.45
C GLU A 97 0.32 -8.70 -10.42
N TYR A 98 0.53 -8.03 -11.56
CA TYR A 98 0.39 -6.58 -11.64
C TYR A 98 -1.07 -6.12 -11.49
N GLU A 99 -2.03 -6.89 -12.00
CA GLU A 99 -3.46 -6.59 -11.81
C GLU A 99 -3.85 -6.66 -10.34
N ASP A 100 -3.34 -7.65 -9.60
CA ASP A 100 -3.55 -7.76 -8.16
C ASP A 100 -2.92 -6.58 -7.42
N ASP A 101 -1.71 -6.17 -7.81
CA ASP A 101 -1.05 -4.99 -7.25
C ASP A 101 -1.88 -3.72 -7.46
N ILE A 102 -2.43 -3.53 -8.66
CA ILE A 102 -3.27 -2.37 -8.98
C ILE A 102 -4.48 -2.31 -8.05
N GLN A 103 -5.19 -3.43 -7.86
CA GLN A 103 -6.35 -3.48 -7.00
C GLN A 103 -5.99 -3.18 -5.54
N THR A 104 -4.90 -3.77 -5.06
CA THR A 104 -4.44 -3.60 -3.68
C THR A 104 -3.99 -2.17 -3.40
N LEU A 105 -3.20 -1.58 -4.30
CA LEU A 105 -2.72 -0.21 -4.15
C LEU A 105 -3.86 0.80 -4.22
N ASP A 106 -4.83 0.58 -5.09
CA ASP A 106 -6.01 1.44 -5.21
C ASP A 106 -6.83 1.41 -3.93
N LYS A 107 -7.07 0.22 -3.39
CA LYS A 107 -7.78 0.04 -2.11
C LYS A 107 -7.09 0.79 -0.98
N TYR A 108 -5.78 0.62 -0.82
CA TYR A 108 -5.04 1.28 0.24
C TYR A 108 -4.98 2.79 0.06
N ALA A 109 -4.86 3.28 -1.17
CA ALA A 109 -4.88 4.72 -1.43
C ALA A 109 -6.22 5.33 -1.02
N ILE A 110 -7.33 4.67 -1.31
CA ILE A 110 -8.67 5.11 -0.91
C ILE A 110 -8.80 5.10 0.61
N GLU A 111 -8.30 4.07 1.28
CA GLU A 111 -8.32 3.99 2.74
C GLU A 111 -7.52 5.13 3.38
N LEU A 112 -6.33 5.43 2.86
CA LEU A 112 -5.51 6.51 3.40
C LEU A 112 -6.12 7.88 3.14
N ASP A 113 -6.77 8.10 2.01
CA ASP A 113 -7.51 9.33 1.76
C ASP A 113 -8.67 9.48 2.75
N PHE A 114 -9.34 8.38 3.09
CA PHE A 114 -10.40 8.39 4.09
C PHE A 114 -9.84 8.77 5.48
N ILE A 115 -8.69 8.20 5.85
CA ILE A 115 -8.02 8.56 7.11
C ILE A 115 -7.58 10.02 7.08
N ALA A 116 -7.11 10.51 5.93
CA ALA A 116 -6.75 11.93 5.74
C ALA A 116 -7.96 12.84 5.95
N ASP A 117 -9.13 12.45 5.45
CA ASP A 117 -10.38 13.19 5.70
C ASP A 117 -10.72 13.21 7.20
N MET A 118 -10.52 12.09 7.90
CA MET A 118 -10.70 12.04 9.36
C MET A 118 -9.73 12.97 10.09
N ALA A 119 -8.51 13.10 9.57
CA ALA A 119 -7.49 13.95 10.20
C ALA A 119 -7.83 15.44 10.16
N CYS A 120 -8.78 15.87 9.33
CA CYS A 120 -9.27 17.25 9.33
C CYS A 120 -10.00 17.59 10.61
N ASP A 121 -10.68 16.62 11.23
CA ASP A 121 -11.53 16.83 12.40
C ASP A 121 -11.05 16.10 13.65
N ASN A 122 -10.06 15.22 13.53
CA ASN A 122 -9.57 14.37 14.60
C ASN A 122 -8.05 14.34 14.61
N ASP A 123 -7.47 14.12 15.79
CA ASP A 123 -6.05 13.83 15.89
C ASP A 123 -5.82 12.36 15.52
N ILE A 124 -5.01 12.13 14.52
CA ILE A 124 -4.64 10.79 14.05
C ILE A 124 -3.19 10.52 14.44
N PHE A 125 -2.95 9.30 14.94
CA PHE A 125 -1.63 8.85 15.38
C PHE A 125 -1.26 7.56 14.66
N VAL A 126 0.04 7.33 14.54
CA VAL A 126 0.57 6.15 13.87
C VAL A 126 1.76 5.60 14.63
N GLY A 127 1.89 4.27 14.66
CA GLY A 127 3.01 3.61 15.31
C GLY A 127 3.14 2.16 14.88
N PHE A 128 4.36 1.62 15.00
CA PHE A 128 4.64 0.21 14.75
C PHE A 128 4.55 -0.59 16.05
N GLU A 129 3.99 -1.80 15.97
CA GLU A 129 4.02 -2.78 17.05
C GLU A 129 3.41 -2.30 18.39
N ILE A 130 2.38 -1.48 18.32
CA ILE A 130 1.73 -0.94 19.52
C ILE A 130 0.23 -1.20 19.44
N GLY A 131 -0.30 -2.03 20.34
CA GLY A 131 -1.72 -2.41 20.35
C GLY A 131 -2.62 -1.49 21.15
N GLU A 132 -2.17 -1.02 22.30
CA GLU A 132 -2.96 -0.20 23.22
C GLU A 132 -2.15 1.00 23.70
N PRO A 133 -1.99 2.04 22.85
CA PRO A 133 -1.19 3.20 23.24
C PRO A 133 -1.89 4.07 24.28
N THR A 134 -1.08 4.78 25.06
CA THR A 134 -1.53 5.79 26.02
C THR A 134 -0.85 7.12 25.70
N GLU A 135 -1.22 8.19 26.40
CA GLU A 135 -0.60 9.50 26.22
C GLU A 135 0.92 9.49 26.44
N LYS A 136 1.41 8.56 27.26
CA LYS A 136 2.85 8.40 27.55
C LYS A 136 3.62 7.87 26.32
N ASP A 137 2.93 7.26 25.39
CA ASP A 137 3.53 6.67 24.21
C ASP A 137 3.68 7.67 23.06
N ILE A 138 3.15 8.88 23.21
CA ILE A 138 3.25 9.91 22.18
C ILE A 138 4.66 10.47 22.14
N VAL A 139 5.24 10.48 20.93
CA VAL A 139 6.55 11.08 20.68
C VAL A 139 6.43 12.13 19.58
N ASP A 140 7.29 13.13 19.65
CA ASP A 140 7.38 14.17 18.63
C ASP A 140 8.44 13.78 17.58
N TYR A 141 8.11 14.05 16.34
CA TYR A 141 9.02 13.82 15.21
C TYR A 141 9.35 15.14 14.52
#